data_03e0c72b0613ad7d57ce4f3f69f3bff3
#
_entry.id   03e0c72b0613ad7d57ce4f3f69f3bff3
#
_cell.length_a   1.000
_cell.length_b   1.000
_cell.length_c   1.000
_cell.angle_alpha   90.00
_cell.angle_beta   90.00
_cell.angle_gamma   90.00
#
_symmetry.space_group_name_H-M   'P 1'
#
loop_
_entity.id
_entity.type
_entity.pdbx_description
1 polymer ?
#
loop_
_entity_poly.entity_id
_entity_poly.type
_entity_poly.pdbx_seq_one_letter_code
_entity_poly.pdbx_strand_id
1 'polypeptide(L)'
;LDNDYQGIPVDSDGNYTEFPECTTTATVMYGTQDITDNCTYTITASQNIQGSWNKETKTYTVTGLTADSGWVNIKAAYLNNLVVSKQFSLAKQYAGPQGIPGVGIDGKTTYLHIQYAPVQNPTAAQMSKTPNKYIGTYTDFSGVDSTDPTKYTWAKFEGDQGAQGPKGADGKS
;
A
#
# COMPACT_ATOMS: atom_id res chain seq x y z
N LEU A 1 -4.68 -16.57 -22.41
CA LEU A 1 -3.33 -16.33 -21.86
C LEU A 1 -3.23 -17.03 -20.52
N ASP A 2 -2.06 -17.54 -20.21
CA ASP A 2 -1.73 -18.09 -18.88
C ASP A 2 -1.53 -16.96 -17.84
N ASN A 3 -1.13 -15.77 -18.29
CA ASN A 3 -1.00 -14.57 -17.48
C ASN A 3 -1.59 -13.38 -18.26
N ASP A 4 -2.52 -12.65 -17.68
CA ASP A 4 -3.16 -11.47 -18.29
C ASP A 4 -2.80 -10.15 -17.56
N TYR A 5 -2.13 -10.23 -16.40
CA TYR A 5 -1.64 -9.08 -15.65
C TYR A 5 -0.35 -9.38 -14.90
N GLN A 6 0.61 -8.45 -14.94
CA GLN A 6 1.86 -8.52 -14.17
C GLN A 6 2.16 -7.19 -13.49
N GLY A 7 2.31 -7.22 -12.17
CA GLY A 7 2.88 -6.13 -11.40
C GLY A 7 4.40 -6.13 -11.48
N ILE A 8 5.00 -4.98 -11.71
CA ILE A 8 6.45 -4.77 -11.75
C ILE A 8 6.88 -4.01 -10.50
N PRO A 9 7.52 -4.68 -9.52
CA PRO A 9 7.97 -4.01 -8.31
C PRO A 9 9.02 -2.93 -8.65
N VAL A 10 8.83 -1.73 -8.12
CA VAL A 10 9.74 -0.59 -8.27
C VAL A 10 9.93 0.13 -6.94
N ASP A 11 11.00 0.90 -6.82
CA ASP A 11 11.21 1.80 -5.68
C ASP A 11 10.24 3.00 -5.71
N SER A 12 10.39 3.94 -4.77
CA SER A 12 9.56 5.14 -4.68
C SER A 12 9.70 6.07 -5.90
N ASP A 13 10.80 5.97 -6.63
CA ASP A 13 11.11 6.80 -7.81
C ASP A 13 10.73 6.10 -9.12
N GLY A 14 10.18 4.88 -9.03
CA GLY A 14 9.74 4.10 -10.17
C GLY A 14 10.84 3.32 -10.88
N ASN A 15 11.99 3.11 -10.24
CA ASN A 15 13.10 2.34 -10.78
C ASN A 15 13.06 0.89 -10.29
N TYR A 16 13.55 -0.02 -11.11
CA TYR A 16 13.80 -1.41 -10.75
C TYR A 16 15.29 -1.73 -10.89
N THR A 17 15.83 -2.50 -9.95
CA THR A 17 17.25 -2.94 -9.99
C THR A 17 17.46 -3.98 -11.08
N GLU A 18 16.51 -4.89 -11.22
CA GLU A 18 16.46 -5.91 -12.26
C GLU A 18 15.00 -6.05 -12.73
N PHE A 19 14.79 -6.14 -14.04
CA PHE A 19 13.44 -6.36 -14.56
C PHE A 19 13.02 -7.80 -14.26
N PRO A 20 11.88 -8.04 -13.59
CA PRO A 20 11.47 -9.38 -13.24
C PRO A 20 11.15 -10.21 -14.47
N GLU A 21 11.20 -11.55 -14.33
CA GLU A 21 10.68 -12.42 -15.37
C GLU A 21 9.20 -12.07 -15.62
N CYS A 22 8.91 -11.72 -16.87
CA CYS A 22 7.60 -11.19 -17.24
C CYS A 22 7.20 -11.76 -18.60
N THR A 23 6.38 -12.82 -18.55
CA THR A 23 5.97 -13.58 -19.75
C THR A 23 4.47 -13.82 -19.74
N THR A 24 3.92 -14.00 -20.95
CA THR A 24 2.58 -14.54 -21.14
C THR A 24 2.57 -15.47 -22.36
N THR A 25 1.95 -16.63 -22.21
CA THR A 25 1.82 -17.66 -23.25
C THR A 25 0.38 -17.76 -23.72
N ALA A 26 0.19 -17.79 -25.02
CA ALA A 26 -1.12 -17.93 -25.62
C ALA A 26 -1.46 -19.41 -25.86
N THR A 27 -2.64 -19.82 -25.38
CA THR A 27 -3.29 -21.09 -25.74
C THR A 27 -4.66 -20.76 -26.32
N VAL A 28 -5.00 -21.35 -27.47
CA VAL A 28 -6.26 -21.13 -28.16
C VAL A 28 -7.03 -22.43 -28.26
N MET A 29 -8.24 -22.45 -27.70
CA MET A 29 -9.13 -23.60 -27.72
C MET A 29 -10.34 -23.35 -28.61
N TYR A 30 -10.75 -24.33 -29.42
CA TYR A 30 -11.99 -24.35 -30.12
C TYR A 30 -12.86 -25.52 -29.60
N GLY A 31 -13.80 -25.19 -28.72
CA GLY A 31 -14.46 -26.20 -27.90
C GLY A 31 -13.45 -26.88 -26.98
N THR A 32 -13.25 -28.17 -27.12
CA THR A 32 -12.26 -28.98 -26.35
C THR A 32 -10.96 -29.23 -27.11
N GLN A 33 -10.86 -28.72 -28.34
CA GLN A 33 -9.68 -28.95 -29.18
C GLN A 33 -8.68 -27.81 -29.03
N ASP A 34 -7.41 -28.13 -28.76
CA ASP A 34 -6.33 -27.18 -28.84
C ASP A 34 -5.99 -26.87 -30.30
N ILE A 35 -6.11 -25.63 -30.69
CA ILE A 35 -5.82 -25.14 -32.05
C ILE A 35 -4.70 -24.10 -32.06
N THR A 36 -3.93 -24.01 -30.96
CA THR A 36 -2.89 -23.02 -30.77
C THR A 36 -1.91 -22.94 -31.95
N ASP A 37 -1.45 -24.09 -32.43
CA ASP A 37 -0.50 -24.14 -33.56
C ASP A 37 -1.15 -23.90 -34.93
N ASN A 38 -2.46 -23.96 -34.98
CA ASN A 38 -3.21 -23.73 -36.23
C ASN A 38 -3.64 -22.26 -36.42
N CYS A 39 -3.30 -21.40 -35.44
CA CYS A 39 -3.65 -19.98 -35.47
C CYS A 39 -2.54 -19.11 -36.05
N THR A 40 -2.93 -18.05 -36.71
CA THR A 40 -2.04 -16.95 -37.09
C THR A 40 -2.09 -15.88 -36.00
N TYR A 41 -0.93 -15.39 -35.55
CA TYR A 41 -0.84 -14.42 -34.45
C TYR A 41 -0.44 -13.04 -34.98
N THR A 42 -1.10 -12.01 -34.45
CA THR A 42 -0.73 -10.61 -34.61
C THR A 42 -0.54 -10.01 -33.23
N ILE A 43 0.64 -9.47 -32.99
CA ILE A 43 1.03 -8.89 -31.72
C ILE A 43 1.13 -7.39 -31.87
N THR A 44 0.51 -6.65 -30.95
CA THR A 44 0.64 -5.20 -30.80
C THR A 44 0.94 -4.87 -29.36
N ALA A 45 1.79 -3.90 -29.12
CA ALA A 45 2.14 -3.46 -27.78
C ALA A 45 2.14 -1.94 -27.69
N SER A 46 1.93 -1.41 -26.48
CA SER A 46 2.12 0.03 -26.24
C SER A 46 3.59 0.41 -26.42
N GLN A 47 3.85 1.66 -26.82
CA GLN A 47 5.21 2.14 -27.14
C GLN A 47 6.21 2.05 -25.98
N ASN A 48 5.71 2.00 -24.76
CA ASN A 48 6.47 1.91 -23.52
C ASN A 48 6.81 0.49 -23.08
N ILE A 49 6.41 -0.53 -23.83
CA ILE A 49 6.78 -1.94 -23.64
C ILE A 49 7.98 -2.28 -24.51
N GLN A 50 9.00 -2.85 -23.89
CA GLN A 50 10.10 -3.54 -24.57
C GLN A 50 9.92 -5.04 -24.40
N GLY A 51 10.00 -5.78 -25.51
CA GLY A 51 9.80 -7.23 -25.45
C GLY A 51 9.72 -7.86 -26.83
N SER A 52 9.55 -9.16 -26.87
CA SER A 52 9.52 -9.95 -28.12
C SER A 52 8.54 -11.13 -28.04
N TRP A 53 8.01 -11.51 -29.19
CA TRP A 53 7.15 -12.67 -29.38
C TRP A 53 7.95 -13.86 -29.91
N ASN A 54 7.87 -14.99 -29.21
CA ASN A 54 8.39 -16.25 -29.69
C ASN A 54 7.24 -17.04 -30.39
N LYS A 55 7.39 -17.26 -31.69
CA LYS A 55 6.38 -17.94 -32.51
C LYS A 55 6.26 -19.43 -32.23
N GLU A 56 7.35 -20.06 -31.74
CA GLU A 56 7.38 -21.50 -31.49
C GLU A 56 6.68 -21.82 -30.18
N THR A 57 7.01 -21.09 -29.13
CA THR A 57 6.43 -21.28 -27.80
C THR A 57 5.12 -20.51 -27.59
N LYS A 58 4.72 -19.65 -28.54
CA LYS A 58 3.57 -18.75 -28.43
C LYS A 58 3.62 -17.86 -27.19
N THR A 59 4.82 -17.46 -26.81
CA THR A 59 5.10 -16.68 -25.60
C THR A 59 5.57 -15.28 -25.96
N TYR A 60 5.03 -14.27 -25.29
CA TYR A 60 5.55 -12.93 -25.29
C TYR A 60 6.38 -12.70 -24.03
N THR A 61 7.63 -12.28 -24.21
CA THR A 61 8.52 -11.92 -23.10
C THR A 61 8.69 -10.40 -23.08
N VAL A 62 8.35 -9.79 -21.95
CA VAL A 62 8.62 -8.37 -21.69
C VAL A 62 9.97 -8.24 -21.02
N THR A 63 10.80 -7.30 -21.49
CA THR A 63 12.14 -7.03 -20.97
C THR A 63 12.27 -5.63 -20.39
N GLY A 64 11.25 -4.80 -20.52
CA GLY A 64 11.25 -3.43 -19.97
C GLY A 64 9.90 -2.74 -20.07
N LEU A 65 9.67 -1.82 -19.12
CA LEU A 65 8.50 -0.95 -19.04
C LEU A 65 8.98 0.48 -18.74
N THR A 66 8.86 1.39 -19.70
CA THR A 66 9.40 2.76 -19.61
C THR A 66 8.41 3.78 -19.03
N ALA A 67 7.13 3.40 -18.83
CA ALA A 67 6.11 4.21 -18.17
C ALA A 67 5.48 3.42 -17.01
N ASP A 68 4.52 4.00 -16.29
CA ASP A 68 3.89 3.38 -15.12
C ASP A 68 3.02 2.17 -15.45
N SER A 69 2.54 2.08 -16.68
CA SER A 69 1.77 0.93 -17.18
C SER A 69 2.00 0.72 -18.65
N GLY A 70 1.69 -0.48 -19.11
CA GLY A 70 1.77 -0.85 -20.51
C GLY A 70 0.89 -2.05 -20.81
N TRP A 71 0.76 -2.39 -22.08
CA TRP A 71 -0.02 -3.53 -22.51
C TRP A 71 0.55 -4.17 -23.77
N VAL A 72 0.30 -5.46 -23.88
CA VAL A 72 0.52 -6.26 -25.10
C VAL A 72 -0.79 -6.92 -25.47
N ASN A 73 -1.23 -6.74 -26.70
CA ASN A 73 -2.42 -7.38 -27.24
C ASN A 73 -1.99 -8.54 -28.15
N ILE A 74 -2.46 -9.72 -27.85
CA ILE A 74 -2.23 -10.93 -28.63
C ILE A 74 -3.53 -11.31 -29.32
N LYS A 75 -3.54 -11.18 -30.64
CA LYS A 75 -4.66 -11.53 -31.51
C LYS A 75 -4.35 -12.84 -32.24
N ALA A 76 -5.19 -13.84 -32.08
CA ALA A 76 -5.12 -15.12 -32.78
C ALA A 76 -6.26 -15.22 -33.79
N ALA A 77 -5.97 -15.68 -34.99
CA ALA A 77 -6.92 -15.93 -36.05
C ALA A 77 -6.84 -17.38 -36.51
N TYR A 78 -7.97 -18.08 -36.51
CA TYR A 78 -8.13 -19.45 -36.98
C TYR A 78 -9.01 -19.48 -38.26
N LEU A 79 -8.56 -20.15 -39.32
CA LEU A 79 -9.26 -20.25 -40.60
C LEU A 79 -9.69 -18.87 -41.17
N ASN A 80 -8.98 -17.81 -40.88
CA ASN A 80 -9.22 -16.43 -41.29
C ASN A 80 -10.53 -15.77 -40.82
N ASN A 81 -11.45 -16.53 -40.20
CA ASN A 81 -12.77 -16.06 -39.81
C ASN A 81 -13.03 -16.02 -38.31
N LEU A 82 -12.35 -16.86 -37.54
CA LEU A 82 -12.49 -16.90 -36.10
C LEU A 82 -11.30 -16.14 -35.46
N VAL A 83 -11.60 -15.02 -34.86
CA VAL A 83 -10.59 -14.15 -34.27
C VAL A 83 -10.87 -13.96 -32.79
N VAL A 84 -9.85 -14.17 -31.98
CA VAL A 84 -9.86 -13.84 -30.56
C VAL A 84 -8.70 -12.93 -30.23
N SER A 85 -8.91 -12.00 -29.32
CA SER A 85 -7.88 -11.09 -28.84
C SER A 85 -7.88 -11.04 -27.32
N LYS A 86 -6.70 -11.08 -26.74
CA LYS A 86 -6.48 -10.94 -25.30
C LYS A 86 -5.35 -9.97 -25.04
N GLN A 87 -5.50 -9.23 -23.96
CA GLN A 87 -4.51 -8.26 -23.51
C GLN A 87 -3.77 -8.77 -22.29
N PHE A 88 -2.46 -8.65 -22.32
CA PHE A 88 -1.57 -8.78 -21.17
C PHE A 88 -1.23 -7.37 -20.69
N SER A 89 -1.57 -7.04 -19.47
CA SER A 89 -1.42 -5.72 -18.89
C SER A 89 -0.30 -5.70 -17.85
N LEU A 90 0.47 -4.64 -17.82
CA LEU A 90 1.55 -4.44 -16.88
C LEU A 90 1.37 -3.10 -16.16
N ALA A 91 1.72 -3.06 -14.89
CA ALA A 91 1.77 -1.81 -14.12
C ALA A 91 2.91 -1.84 -13.10
N LYS A 92 3.58 -0.70 -12.90
CA LYS A 92 4.53 -0.53 -11.82
C LYS A 92 3.83 -0.60 -10.47
N GLN A 93 4.41 -1.36 -9.56
CA GLN A 93 3.99 -1.45 -8.16
C GLN A 93 5.04 -0.73 -7.32
N TYR A 94 4.75 0.49 -6.97
CA TYR A 94 5.63 1.32 -6.16
C TYR A 94 5.76 0.78 -4.75
N ALA A 95 6.99 0.64 -4.26
CA ALA A 95 7.23 0.45 -2.84
C ALA A 95 6.64 1.66 -2.11
N GLY A 96 5.85 1.42 -1.08
CA GLY A 96 5.40 2.49 -0.18
C GLY A 96 6.63 3.24 0.35
N PRO A 97 6.51 4.51 0.75
CA PRO A 97 7.61 5.24 1.34
C PRO A 97 8.16 4.37 2.48
N GLN A 98 9.45 4.09 2.42
CA GLN A 98 10.14 3.39 3.50
C GLN A 98 9.81 4.15 4.78
N GLY A 99 9.22 3.45 5.75
CA GLY A 99 9.00 4.03 7.07
C GLY A 99 10.30 4.69 7.48
N ILE A 100 10.22 5.94 7.96
CA ILE A 100 11.42 6.68 8.43
C ILE A 100 12.15 5.69 9.34
N PRO A 101 13.42 5.34 9.05
CA PRO A 101 14.19 4.50 9.93
C PRO A 101 14.12 5.16 11.30
N GLY A 102 13.61 4.46 12.31
CA GLY A 102 13.70 4.94 13.66
C GLY A 102 15.17 5.31 13.86
N VAL A 103 15.47 6.55 14.19
CA VAL A 103 16.84 6.96 14.50
C VAL A 103 17.20 6.25 15.79
N GLY A 104 17.59 4.97 15.65
CA GLY A 104 18.24 4.22 16.70
C GLY A 104 19.58 4.88 16.92
N ILE A 105 19.69 5.70 17.94
CA ILE A 105 21.00 6.10 18.46
C ILE A 105 21.55 4.83 19.11
N ASP A 106 22.62 4.31 18.54
CA ASP A 106 23.25 3.04 18.90
C ASP A 106 23.22 2.78 20.40
N GLY A 107 22.51 1.73 20.81
CA GLY A 107 22.54 1.17 22.17
C GLY A 107 21.83 1.96 23.26
N LYS A 108 21.06 3.03 22.95
CA LYS A 108 20.31 3.77 23.96
C LYS A 108 18.88 3.25 24.06
N THR A 109 18.46 2.91 25.27
CA THR A 109 17.06 2.56 25.56
C THR A 109 16.19 3.80 25.47
N THR A 110 15.10 3.73 24.71
CA THR A 110 14.08 4.76 24.65
C THR A 110 13.07 4.54 25.77
N TYR A 111 12.76 5.58 26.53
CA TYR A 111 11.77 5.57 27.60
C TYR A 111 10.54 6.37 27.19
N LEU A 112 9.36 5.81 27.42
CA LEU A 112 8.08 6.51 27.31
C LEU A 112 7.72 7.10 28.67
N HIS A 113 7.54 8.42 28.72
CA HIS A 113 7.16 9.16 29.90
C HIS A 113 5.69 9.51 29.87
N ILE A 114 4.98 9.25 30.96
CA ILE A 114 3.54 9.48 31.09
C ILE A 114 3.29 10.29 32.37
N GLN A 115 2.53 11.39 32.21
CA GLN A 115 2.01 12.21 33.31
C GLN A 115 0.54 12.54 33.05
N TYR A 116 -0.17 12.90 34.09
CA TYR A 116 -1.57 13.31 34.04
C TYR A 116 -1.76 14.69 34.65
N ALA A 117 -2.79 15.42 34.19
CA ALA A 117 -3.07 16.76 34.70
C ALA A 117 -4.59 17.09 34.61
N PRO A 118 -5.07 18.04 35.43
CA PRO A 118 -6.48 18.48 35.40
C PRO A 118 -6.80 19.38 34.20
N VAL A 119 -5.78 19.93 33.53
CA VAL A 119 -5.91 20.91 32.41
C VAL A 119 -4.97 20.54 31.25
N GLN A 120 -5.29 21.01 30.05
CA GLN A 120 -4.50 20.71 28.84
C GLN A 120 -3.11 21.36 28.83
N ASN A 121 -2.95 22.52 29.43
CA ASN A 121 -1.68 23.21 29.55
C ASN A 121 -1.33 23.35 31.04
N PRO A 122 -0.85 22.27 31.70
CA PRO A 122 -0.61 22.31 33.13
C PRO A 122 0.69 23.07 33.49
N THR A 123 0.76 23.53 34.74
CA THR A 123 2.02 23.85 35.36
C THR A 123 2.70 22.59 35.88
N ALA A 124 4.00 22.68 36.22
CA ALA A 124 4.73 21.55 36.82
C ALA A 124 4.05 21.01 38.11
N ALA A 125 3.48 21.88 38.92
CA ALA A 125 2.80 21.49 40.17
C ALA A 125 1.46 20.75 39.94
N GLN A 126 0.89 20.83 38.72
CA GLN A 126 -0.36 20.16 38.37
C GLN A 126 -0.13 18.79 37.73
N MET A 127 1.12 18.42 37.44
CA MET A 127 1.48 17.13 36.85
C MET A 127 1.52 16.06 37.97
N SER A 128 1.02 14.87 37.68
CA SER A 128 1.04 13.73 38.59
C SER A 128 1.10 12.40 37.84
N LYS A 129 1.41 11.32 38.58
CA LYS A 129 1.31 9.94 38.07
C LYS A 129 -0.10 9.36 38.18
N THR A 130 -1.01 10.04 38.85
CA THR A 130 -2.39 9.60 39.01
C THR A 130 -3.20 10.04 37.80
N PRO A 131 -3.97 9.14 37.17
CA PRO A 131 -4.85 9.48 36.05
C PRO A 131 -5.75 10.68 36.34
N ASN A 132 -5.88 11.58 35.35
CA ASN A 132 -6.69 12.79 35.44
C ASN A 132 -7.23 13.12 34.05
N LYS A 133 -7.89 14.27 33.88
CA LYS A 133 -8.60 14.69 32.64
C LYS A 133 -7.72 14.68 31.40
N TYR A 134 -6.43 14.97 31.53
CA TYR A 134 -5.47 14.99 30.43
C TYR A 134 -4.31 14.05 30.71
N ILE A 135 -3.84 13.40 29.64
CA ILE A 135 -2.62 12.60 29.61
C ILE A 135 -1.56 13.33 28.80
N GLY A 136 -0.37 13.44 29.34
CA GLY A 136 0.81 13.97 28.67
C GLY A 136 1.82 12.87 28.41
N THR A 137 2.35 12.81 27.21
CA THR A 137 3.36 11.81 26.82
C THR A 137 4.51 12.45 26.08
N TYR A 138 5.71 11.92 26.27
CA TYR A 138 6.89 12.14 25.42
C TYR A 138 7.84 10.95 25.53
N THR A 139 8.82 10.90 24.64
CA THR A 139 9.87 9.86 24.67
C THR A 139 11.24 10.50 24.62
N ASP A 140 12.18 9.98 25.42
CA ASP A 140 13.59 10.31 25.36
C ASP A 140 14.47 9.11 25.77
N PHE A 141 15.77 9.34 25.99
CA PHE A 141 16.73 8.31 26.41
C PHE A 141 17.07 8.39 27.92
N SER A 142 16.31 9.15 28.69
CA SER A 142 16.46 9.27 30.14
C SER A 142 15.39 8.40 30.82
N GLY A 143 15.76 7.61 31.80
CA GLY A 143 14.80 6.87 32.63
C GLY A 143 14.06 7.73 33.65
N VAL A 144 14.28 9.05 33.67
CA VAL A 144 13.70 9.98 34.65
C VAL A 144 12.70 10.91 33.99
N ASP A 145 11.48 10.97 34.52
CA ASP A 145 10.44 11.86 34.02
C ASP A 145 10.83 13.33 34.16
N SER A 146 10.51 14.12 33.13
CA SER A 146 10.67 15.57 33.20
C SER A 146 9.60 16.20 34.09
N THR A 147 9.99 17.21 34.86
CA THR A 147 9.06 18.09 35.58
C THR A 147 8.60 19.27 34.71
N ASP A 148 9.13 19.41 33.50
CA ASP A 148 8.76 20.46 32.56
C ASP A 148 7.54 20.03 31.73
N PRO A 149 6.36 20.65 31.91
CA PRO A 149 5.14 20.30 31.19
C PRO A 149 5.23 20.55 29.68
N THR A 150 6.12 21.41 29.22
CA THR A 150 6.27 21.75 27.80
C THR A 150 6.91 20.61 26.98
N LYS A 151 7.56 19.67 27.64
CA LYS A 151 8.12 18.46 27.01
C LYS A 151 7.04 17.44 26.63
N TYR A 152 5.86 17.52 27.25
CA TYR A 152 4.79 16.58 27.06
C TYR A 152 3.80 17.05 26.00
N THR A 153 3.34 16.13 25.16
CA THR A 153 2.18 16.33 24.30
C THR A 153 0.94 15.95 25.09
N TRP A 154 0.07 16.95 25.37
CA TRP A 154 -1.11 16.79 26.21
C TRP A 154 -2.37 16.51 25.37
N ALA A 155 -3.09 15.44 25.68
CA ALA A 155 -4.34 15.04 25.07
C ALA A 155 -5.43 14.78 26.13
N LYS A 156 -6.69 14.95 25.79
CA LYS A 156 -7.81 14.63 26.70
C LYS A 156 -7.83 13.13 26.96
N PHE A 157 -7.86 12.73 28.22
CA PHE A 157 -7.87 11.34 28.67
C PHE A 157 -9.25 10.87 29.14
N GLU A 158 -10.00 11.74 29.84
CA GLU A 158 -11.38 11.46 30.21
C GLU A 158 -12.36 12.01 29.17
N GLY A 159 -13.38 11.20 28.82
CA GLY A 159 -14.51 11.66 28.01
C GLY A 159 -15.35 12.71 28.73
N ASP A 160 -16.09 13.52 27.97
CA ASP A 160 -17.08 14.43 28.55
C ASP A 160 -18.19 13.63 29.23
N GLN A 161 -18.67 14.13 30.37
CA GLN A 161 -19.84 13.55 31.03
C GLN A 161 -21.03 13.63 30.06
N GLY A 162 -21.73 12.51 29.89
CA GLY A 162 -22.95 12.48 29.06
C GLY A 162 -23.96 13.54 29.50
N ALA A 163 -24.69 14.12 28.55
CA ALA A 163 -25.74 15.07 28.84
C ALA A 163 -26.75 14.49 29.86
N GLN A 164 -27.14 15.31 30.84
CA GLN A 164 -28.18 14.91 31.80
C GLN A 164 -29.49 14.61 31.02
N GLY A 165 -30.11 13.49 31.35
CA GLY A 165 -31.40 13.13 30.74
C GLY A 165 -32.46 14.23 30.96
N PRO A 166 -33.44 14.33 30.07
CA PRO A 166 -34.51 15.32 30.20
C PRO A 166 -35.29 15.08 31.50
N LYS A 167 -35.72 16.18 32.15
CA LYS A 167 -36.61 16.13 33.32
C LYS A 167 -37.83 15.29 32.96
N GLY A 168 -38.23 14.34 33.85
CA GLY A 168 -39.46 13.58 33.70
C GLY A 168 -40.68 14.54 33.58
N ALA A 169 -41.65 14.10 32.76
CA ALA A 169 -42.89 14.85 32.61
C ALA A 169 -43.64 14.96 33.99
N ASP A 170 -44.15 16.14 34.30
CA ASP A 170 -44.95 16.34 35.53
C ASP A 170 -46.19 15.46 35.47
N GLY A 171 -46.38 14.65 36.51
CA GLY A 171 -47.56 13.78 36.64
C GLY A 171 -48.86 14.63 36.60
N LYS A 172 -49.77 14.26 35.69
CA LYS A 172 -51.11 14.82 35.70
C LYS A 172 -51.87 14.29 36.92
N SER A 173 -52.32 15.22 37.77
CA SER A 173 -53.28 14.96 38.82
C SER A 173 -54.70 14.86 38.26
#